data_7fc3814eea5444b1998fdfc3b4320da7
#
_entry.id   7fc3814eea5444b1998fdfc3b4320da7
#
_cell.length_a   1.000
_cell.length_b   1.000
_cell.length_c   1.000
_cell.angle_alpha   90.00
_cell.angle_beta   90.00
_cell.angle_gamma   90.00
#
_symmetry.space_group_name_H-M   'P 1'
#
loop_
_entity.id
_entity.type
_entity.pdbx_description
1 polymer ?
#
loop_
_entity_poly.entity_id
_entity_poly.type
_entity_poly.pdbx_seq_one_letter_code
_entity_poly.pdbx_strand_id
1 'polypeptide(L)'
;MKRISLALVIVFAFAAAGGVAAEGLDFSFNGVRLNSALLPIPLPTGAEVEFRYGIGELGGKPLALSLALAGGYEDKRILRNDLTGDPVAAPTGSLKDSGGYRFHSPNFQWDLGLVQGLAAKEKGNLAEAFLLYRGRFDYYDTSLQAAAFSDMKGLFGTSVMAGAAYLGVERDTRRVKSGAAAELSAEWGPAALNSSYGGETDFHRLNLKAQGFLPLFSLGQAADGSKNLLSSYLAGYASVDYAGGAADGADIPVYVLQSFGGRELRNTLGGSVRGYAYKGYDSGLKAVASAELRLLGPAMLDQAWFLPILYCFVDAGAYSGLPGATTAAWRDAKGSIMSAGGGLVLDVFDFAYVGAYAGMKLPGDDPLYDLYGETDAFFWSIQFLLHF
;
A
#
# COMPACT_ATOMS: atom_id res chain seq x y z
N MET A 1 -4.18 8.59 -25.54
CA MET A 1 -3.19 9.63 -25.28
C MET A 1 -3.75 10.91 -24.64
N LYS A 2 -4.98 11.37 -24.89
CA LYS A 2 -5.53 12.61 -24.27
C LYS A 2 -5.89 12.50 -22.76
N ARG A 3 -6.02 11.31 -22.18
CA ARG A 3 -6.40 11.10 -20.77
C ARG A 3 -5.22 11.12 -19.78
N ILE A 4 -3.99 10.87 -20.26
CA ILE A 4 -2.77 10.90 -19.42
C ILE A 4 -2.38 12.34 -19.08
N SER A 5 -2.67 13.30 -19.95
CA SER A 5 -2.35 14.70 -19.75
C SER A 5 -3.12 15.37 -18.60
N LEU A 6 -4.36 14.91 -18.31
CA LEU A 6 -5.18 15.52 -17.28
C LEU A 6 -4.71 15.14 -15.86
N ALA A 7 -4.31 13.89 -15.63
CA ALA A 7 -3.77 13.45 -14.35
C ALA A 7 -2.43 14.14 -14.04
N LEU A 8 -1.55 14.27 -15.05
CA LEU A 8 -0.28 14.99 -14.89
C LEU A 8 -0.49 16.48 -14.64
N VAL A 9 -1.46 17.10 -15.29
CA VAL A 9 -1.79 18.52 -15.09
C VAL A 9 -2.36 18.77 -13.69
N ILE A 10 -3.18 17.87 -13.17
CA ILE A 10 -3.71 17.96 -11.81
C ILE A 10 -2.57 17.83 -10.78
N VAL A 11 -1.65 16.88 -10.96
CA VAL A 11 -0.48 16.70 -10.10
C VAL A 11 0.42 17.95 -10.13
N PHE A 12 0.69 18.53 -11.30
CA PHE A 12 1.48 19.75 -11.42
C PHE A 12 0.76 21.00 -10.90
N ALA A 13 -0.55 21.10 -11.05
CA ALA A 13 -1.34 22.22 -10.52
C ALA A 13 -1.37 22.20 -8.98
N PHE A 14 -1.46 21.04 -8.35
CA PHE A 14 -1.38 20.90 -6.89
C PHE A 14 0.04 21.11 -6.35
N ALA A 15 1.08 20.63 -7.04
CA ALA A 15 2.47 20.90 -6.67
C ALA A 15 2.83 22.40 -6.76
N ALA A 16 2.23 23.13 -7.71
CA ALA A 16 2.40 24.57 -7.85
C ALA A 16 1.57 25.39 -6.82
N ALA A 17 0.47 24.82 -6.31
CA ALA A 17 -0.35 25.47 -5.28
C ALA A 17 0.25 25.36 -3.85
N GLY A 18 1.31 24.59 -3.66
CA GLY A 18 2.01 24.42 -2.38
C GLY A 18 2.71 25.64 -1.82
N GLY A 19 2.50 26.82 -2.40
CA GLY A 19 3.10 28.09 -1.97
C GLY A 19 2.20 28.97 -1.09
N VAL A 20 0.99 28.57 -0.74
CA VAL A 20 0.12 29.35 0.15
C VAL A 20 -0.03 28.63 1.48
N ALA A 21 0.97 28.77 2.34
CA ALA A 21 0.85 28.38 3.74
C ALA A 21 -0.08 29.41 4.43
N ALA A 22 -1.34 29.05 4.60
CA ALA A 22 -2.14 29.65 5.66
C ALA A 22 -1.56 29.17 7.01
N GLU A 23 -1.34 30.05 7.97
CA GLU A 23 -0.89 29.65 9.31
C GLU A 23 -1.78 28.51 9.84
N GLY A 24 -1.18 27.35 10.17
CA GLY A 24 -1.88 26.17 10.69
C GLY A 24 -2.34 25.15 9.66
N LEU A 25 -2.12 25.35 8.36
CA LEU A 25 -2.42 24.37 7.32
C LEU A 25 -1.15 23.67 6.86
N ASP A 26 -1.05 22.38 7.16
CA ASP A 26 -0.04 21.50 6.58
C ASP A 26 -0.62 20.76 5.37
N PHE A 27 0.10 20.83 4.28
CA PHE A 27 -0.21 20.10 3.06
C PHE A 27 0.86 19.06 2.81
N SER A 28 0.45 17.82 2.63
CA SER A 28 1.35 16.74 2.19
C SER A 28 0.80 16.05 0.95
N PHE A 29 1.72 15.72 0.04
CA PHE A 29 1.43 14.91 -1.12
C PHE A 29 2.03 13.52 -0.88
N ASN A 30 1.18 12.52 -0.63
CA ASN A 30 1.62 11.18 -0.24
C ASN A 30 2.03 10.30 -1.43
N GLY A 31 2.16 10.88 -2.60
CA GLY A 31 2.76 10.24 -3.75
C GLY A 31 1.82 9.89 -4.89
N VAL A 32 2.41 9.33 -5.91
CA VAL A 32 1.73 8.82 -7.10
C VAL A 32 1.67 7.30 -7.00
N ARG A 33 0.50 6.72 -7.17
CA ARG A 33 0.35 5.27 -7.26
C ARG A 33 0.80 4.81 -8.64
N LEU A 34 1.71 3.84 -8.66
CA LEU A 34 2.21 3.23 -9.88
C LEU A 34 1.70 1.80 -9.97
N ASN A 35 1.13 1.44 -11.11
CA ASN A 35 0.71 0.08 -11.38
C ASN A 35 1.48 -0.45 -12.58
N SER A 36 2.12 -1.61 -12.42
CA SER A 36 2.92 -2.27 -13.45
C SER A 36 2.18 -3.39 -14.19
N ALA A 37 0.86 -3.51 -14.03
CA ALA A 37 0.11 -4.66 -14.54
C ALA A 37 0.08 -4.80 -16.07
N LEU A 38 0.34 -3.73 -16.81
CA LEU A 38 0.24 -3.71 -18.27
C LEU A 38 1.56 -3.57 -19.00
N LEU A 39 2.58 -3.00 -18.37
CA LEU A 39 3.90 -2.78 -18.95
C LEU A 39 4.97 -3.05 -17.90
N PRO A 40 6.18 -3.46 -18.29
CA PRO A 40 7.32 -3.57 -17.37
C PRO A 40 7.78 -2.20 -16.84
N ILE A 41 7.14 -1.12 -17.26
CA ILE A 41 7.39 0.25 -16.82
C ILE A 41 6.19 0.69 -15.97
N PRO A 42 6.40 1.09 -14.71
CA PRO A 42 5.33 1.60 -13.87
C PRO A 42 4.77 2.92 -14.44
N LEU A 43 3.48 2.96 -14.68
CA LEU A 43 2.75 4.16 -15.08
C LEU A 43 1.96 4.71 -13.89
N PRO A 44 1.85 6.04 -13.75
CA PRO A 44 1.03 6.63 -12.70
C PRO A 44 -0.43 6.23 -12.90
N THR A 45 -1.01 5.60 -11.89
CA THR A 45 -2.39 5.12 -11.91
C THR A 45 -3.27 5.81 -10.89
N GLY A 46 -2.71 6.65 -10.04
CA GLY A 46 -3.43 7.42 -9.04
C GLY A 46 -2.54 8.37 -8.26
N ALA A 47 -3.17 9.20 -7.46
CA ALA A 47 -2.53 10.16 -6.57
C ALA A 47 -3.27 10.23 -5.24
N GLU A 48 -2.54 10.63 -4.21
CA GLU A 48 -3.07 10.85 -2.86
C GLU A 48 -2.52 12.17 -2.32
N VAL A 49 -3.42 12.96 -1.73
CA VAL A 49 -3.09 14.22 -1.07
C VAL A 49 -3.68 14.23 0.32
N GLU A 50 -2.95 14.76 1.27
CA GLU A 50 -3.41 14.94 2.65
C GLU A 50 -3.30 16.41 3.05
N PHE A 51 -4.34 16.88 3.73
CA PHE A 51 -4.42 18.20 4.33
C PHE A 51 -4.58 18.04 5.83
N ARG A 52 -3.76 18.71 6.62
CA ARG A 52 -3.90 18.81 8.07
C ARG A 52 -4.06 20.28 8.46
N TYR A 53 -5.08 20.54 9.24
CA TYR A 53 -5.35 21.88 9.78
C TYR A 53 -5.43 21.82 11.30
N GLY A 54 -4.53 22.55 11.97
CA GLY A 54 -4.54 22.68 13.43
C GLY A 54 -5.77 23.43 13.91
N ILE A 55 -6.62 22.79 14.69
CA ILE A 55 -7.87 23.38 15.21
C ILE A 55 -7.77 23.77 16.68
N GLY A 56 -6.63 23.51 17.32
CA GLY A 56 -6.37 23.88 18.71
C GLY A 56 -5.64 22.79 19.48
N GLU A 57 -5.87 22.75 20.76
CA GLU A 57 -5.26 21.78 21.67
C GLU A 57 -6.31 21.07 22.52
N LEU A 58 -6.12 19.77 22.75
CA LEU A 58 -6.87 19.00 23.70
C LEU A 58 -5.91 18.42 24.76
N GLY A 59 -6.12 18.77 26.02
CA GLY A 59 -5.21 18.37 27.09
C GLY A 59 -3.78 18.92 26.95
N GLY A 60 -3.61 20.13 26.35
CA GLY A 60 -2.30 20.72 26.11
C GLY A 60 -1.49 20.04 25.00
N LYS A 61 -2.16 19.31 24.10
CA LYS A 61 -1.56 18.61 22.97
C LYS A 61 -2.26 19.01 21.68
N PRO A 62 -1.55 19.09 20.54
CA PRO A 62 -2.12 19.56 19.29
C PRO A 62 -3.25 18.66 18.79
N LEU A 63 -4.35 19.27 18.39
CA LEU A 63 -5.48 18.64 17.74
C LEU A 63 -5.61 19.19 16.33
N ALA A 64 -5.70 18.33 15.33
CA ALA A 64 -5.83 18.70 13.94
C ALA A 64 -7.02 18.00 13.27
N LEU A 65 -7.65 18.70 12.34
CA LEU A 65 -8.52 18.12 11.32
C LEU A 65 -7.66 17.57 10.20
N SER A 66 -7.91 16.34 9.78
CA SER A 66 -7.22 15.70 8.66
C SER A 66 -8.22 15.34 7.56
N LEU A 67 -7.86 15.65 6.32
CA LEU A 67 -8.57 15.25 5.12
C LEU A 67 -7.56 14.64 4.14
N ALA A 68 -7.69 13.35 3.86
CA ALA A 68 -6.95 12.71 2.79
C ALA A 68 -7.89 12.38 1.63
N LEU A 69 -7.44 12.62 0.42
CA LEU A 69 -8.14 12.30 -0.82
C LEU A 69 -7.23 11.47 -1.71
N ALA A 70 -7.72 10.34 -2.16
CA ALA A 70 -6.99 9.49 -3.08
C ALA A 70 -7.89 9.12 -4.26
N GLY A 71 -7.32 9.08 -5.44
CA GLY A 71 -8.03 8.67 -6.64
C GLY A 71 -7.11 7.99 -7.62
N GLY A 72 -7.64 7.12 -8.45
CA GLY A 72 -6.81 6.42 -9.39
C GLY A 72 -7.58 5.47 -10.30
N TYR A 73 -6.80 4.76 -11.08
CA TYR A 73 -7.25 3.72 -11.96
C TYR A 73 -6.48 2.45 -11.67
N GLU A 74 -7.17 1.40 -11.35
CA GLU A 74 -6.59 0.11 -11.05
C GLU A 74 -7.06 -0.93 -12.06
N ASP A 75 -6.14 -1.78 -12.49
CA ASP A 75 -6.45 -3.02 -13.16
C ASP A 75 -6.56 -4.11 -12.09
N LYS A 76 -7.79 -4.39 -11.69
CA LYS A 76 -8.09 -5.40 -10.67
C LYS A 76 -8.24 -6.77 -11.31
N ARG A 77 -7.71 -7.78 -10.65
CA ARG A 77 -8.02 -9.18 -10.91
C ARG A 77 -8.87 -9.69 -9.75
N ILE A 78 -10.03 -10.25 -10.06
CA ILE A 78 -10.85 -10.97 -9.11
C ILE A 78 -10.81 -12.44 -9.53
N LEU A 79 -10.23 -13.27 -8.69
CA LEU A 79 -10.05 -14.70 -8.97
C LEU A 79 -10.96 -15.54 -8.06
N ARG A 80 -12.17 -15.01 -7.79
CA ARG A 80 -13.20 -15.70 -7.02
C ARG A 80 -14.50 -15.70 -7.80
N ASN A 81 -15.21 -16.81 -7.74
CA ASN A 81 -16.58 -16.90 -8.24
C ASN A 81 -17.49 -16.01 -7.38
N ASP A 82 -18.27 -15.14 -7.98
CA ASP A 82 -19.14 -14.20 -7.29
C ASP A 82 -20.35 -14.87 -6.59
N LEU A 83 -20.77 -16.03 -7.08
CA LEU A 83 -21.88 -16.79 -6.49
C LEU A 83 -21.44 -17.68 -5.33
N THR A 84 -20.24 -18.26 -5.42
CA THR A 84 -19.75 -19.24 -4.44
C THR A 84 -18.61 -18.70 -3.58
N GLY A 85 -18.02 -17.58 -3.95
CA GLY A 85 -16.82 -17.05 -3.29
C GLY A 85 -15.57 -17.94 -3.37
N ASP A 86 -15.68 -19.10 -4.03
CA ASP A 86 -14.57 -20.04 -4.16
C ASP A 86 -13.54 -19.53 -5.17
N PRO A 87 -12.23 -19.79 -4.96
CA PRO A 87 -11.20 -19.43 -5.91
C PRO A 87 -11.43 -20.08 -7.27
N VAL A 88 -11.12 -19.35 -8.32
CA VAL A 88 -11.21 -19.80 -9.72
C VAL A 88 -9.80 -19.89 -10.29
N ALA A 89 -9.51 -20.96 -10.99
CA ALA A 89 -8.22 -21.10 -11.67
C ALA A 89 -7.97 -19.94 -12.63
N ALA A 90 -6.75 -19.43 -12.64
CA ALA A 90 -6.37 -18.43 -13.62
C ALA A 90 -6.57 -18.98 -15.04
N PRO A 91 -7.14 -18.21 -15.97
CA PRO A 91 -7.33 -18.67 -17.33
C PRO A 91 -5.98 -18.97 -17.99
N THR A 92 -5.92 -20.10 -18.70
CA THR A 92 -4.74 -20.52 -19.46
C THR A 92 -4.88 -20.14 -20.92
N GLY A 93 -3.76 -19.93 -21.61
CA GLY A 93 -3.74 -19.61 -23.03
C GLY A 93 -4.30 -18.23 -23.37
N SER A 94 -5.04 -18.08 -24.47
CA SER A 94 -5.58 -16.82 -24.94
C SER A 94 -6.54 -16.10 -23.97
N LEU A 95 -7.12 -16.84 -23.03
CA LEU A 95 -7.93 -16.28 -21.96
C LEU A 95 -7.10 -15.52 -20.93
N LYS A 96 -5.80 -15.82 -20.81
CA LYS A 96 -4.87 -15.07 -19.96
C LYS A 96 -4.80 -13.59 -20.40
N ASP A 97 -4.96 -13.34 -21.66
CA ASP A 97 -4.95 -12.01 -22.28
C ASP A 97 -6.36 -11.45 -22.51
N SER A 98 -7.39 -12.28 -22.46
CA SER A 98 -8.77 -11.90 -22.79
C SER A 98 -9.49 -11.10 -21.72
N GLY A 99 -8.84 -10.83 -20.57
CA GLY A 99 -9.37 -9.95 -19.55
C GLY A 99 -10.59 -10.47 -18.76
N GLY A 100 -11.01 -11.72 -18.95
CA GLY A 100 -12.23 -12.23 -18.34
C GLY A 100 -12.30 -12.18 -16.81
N TYR A 101 -11.15 -12.02 -16.13
CA TYR A 101 -11.01 -11.84 -14.69
C TYR A 101 -10.38 -10.49 -14.33
N ARG A 102 -10.28 -9.57 -15.30
CA ARG A 102 -9.70 -8.25 -15.14
C ARG A 102 -10.81 -7.22 -15.17
N PHE A 103 -10.79 -6.36 -14.17
CA PHE A 103 -11.70 -5.23 -14.04
C PHE A 103 -10.88 -3.95 -14.09
N HIS A 104 -11.19 -3.10 -15.03
CA HIS A 104 -10.68 -1.74 -15.01
C HIS A 104 -11.50 -0.94 -14.02
N SER A 105 -10.85 -0.47 -12.95
CA SER A 105 -11.53 0.19 -11.85
C SER A 105 -10.99 1.59 -11.62
N PRO A 106 -11.65 2.62 -12.14
CA PRO A 106 -11.53 3.95 -11.55
C PRO A 106 -11.98 3.91 -10.10
N ASN A 107 -11.18 4.48 -9.21
CA ASN A 107 -11.49 4.49 -7.78
C ASN A 107 -11.27 5.88 -7.18
N PHE A 108 -12.01 6.14 -6.12
CA PHE A 108 -11.87 7.33 -5.30
C PHE A 108 -12.04 6.96 -3.83
N GLN A 109 -11.18 7.52 -2.98
CA GLN A 109 -11.20 7.31 -1.54
C GLN A 109 -11.01 8.64 -0.83
N TRP A 110 -11.66 8.78 0.31
CA TRP A 110 -11.43 9.89 1.23
C TRP A 110 -11.34 9.39 2.67
N ASP A 111 -10.53 10.08 3.47
CA ASP A 111 -10.47 9.96 4.92
C ASP A 111 -10.63 11.35 5.51
N LEU A 112 -11.64 11.54 6.36
CA LEU A 112 -11.92 12.80 7.04
C LEU A 112 -12.01 12.55 8.55
N GLY A 113 -11.28 13.29 9.35
CA GLY A 113 -11.38 13.10 10.79
C GLY A 113 -10.40 13.93 11.61
N LEU A 114 -10.15 13.46 12.80
CA LEU A 114 -9.36 14.13 13.82
C LEU A 114 -8.09 13.36 14.11
N VAL A 115 -7.00 14.09 14.27
CA VAL A 115 -5.70 13.57 14.71
C VAL A 115 -5.27 14.34 15.96
N GLN A 116 -5.09 13.61 17.06
CA GLN A 116 -4.66 14.14 18.36
C GLN A 116 -3.21 13.76 18.61
N GLY A 117 -2.33 14.73 18.75
CA GLY A 117 -0.98 14.51 19.25
C GLY A 117 -1.00 13.99 20.69
N LEU A 118 -0.23 12.94 20.97
CA LEU A 118 -0.05 12.36 22.30
C LEU A 118 1.33 12.69 22.87
N ALA A 119 2.33 12.69 22.00
CA ALA A 119 3.70 13.10 22.33
C ALA A 119 4.30 13.84 21.14
N ALA A 120 5.08 14.89 21.43
CA ALA A 120 5.75 15.69 20.41
C ALA A 120 7.20 15.22 20.19
N LYS A 121 7.73 15.48 19.01
CA LYS A 121 9.16 15.47 18.69
C LYS A 121 9.54 16.81 18.06
N GLU A 122 10.80 17.00 17.70
CA GLU A 122 11.30 18.26 17.15
C GLU A 122 10.46 18.78 15.96
N LYS A 123 10.01 17.85 15.10
CA LYS A 123 9.09 18.19 14.00
C LYS A 123 7.90 17.23 14.01
N GLY A 124 6.73 17.73 14.41
CA GLY A 124 5.48 16.98 14.41
C GLY A 124 5.26 16.11 15.64
N ASN A 125 4.42 15.09 15.50
CA ASN A 125 4.06 14.19 16.58
C ASN A 125 5.02 12.98 16.62
N LEU A 126 5.48 12.61 17.83
CA LEU A 126 6.12 11.33 18.08
C LEU A 126 5.09 10.21 18.25
N ALA A 127 3.96 10.53 18.87
CA ALA A 127 2.83 9.63 18.99
C ALA A 127 1.52 10.39 18.79
N GLU A 128 0.55 9.75 18.16
CA GLU A 128 -0.76 10.34 17.90
C GLU A 128 -1.87 9.30 17.95
N ALA A 129 -3.09 9.74 18.24
CA ALA A 129 -4.31 8.98 18.07
C ALA A 129 -5.16 9.62 16.97
N PHE A 130 -5.98 8.82 16.30
CA PHE A 130 -6.83 9.32 15.22
C PHE A 130 -8.21 8.65 15.22
N LEU A 131 -9.18 9.41 14.71
CA LEU A 131 -10.53 8.95 14.43
C LEU A 131 -10.94 9.51 13.06
N LEU A 132 -11.15 8.62 12.10
CA LEU A 132 -11.39 8.96 10.71
C LEU A 132 -12.69 8.35 10.20
N TYR A 133 -13.43 9.11 9.43
CA TYR A 133 -14.50 8.60 8.57
C TYR A 133 -13.95 8.38 7.18
N ARG A 134 -13.95 7.14 6.74
CA ARG A 134 -13.44 6.69 5.45
C ARG A 134 -14.58 6.39 4.51
N GLY A 135 -14.42 6.78 3.24
CA GLY A 135 -15.28 6.31 2.17
C GLY A 135 -14.45 5.87 0.97
N ARG A 136 -14.95 4.87 0.28
CA ARG A 136 -14.35 4.38 -0.96
C ARG A 136 -15.42 4.08 -1.99
N PHE A 137 -15.13 4.48 -3.21
CA PHE A 137 -15.92 4.17 -4.40
C PHE A 137 -14.99 3.51 -5.43
N ASP A 138 -15.38 2.33 -5.90
CA ASP A 138 -14.76 1.63 -7.02
C ASP A 138 -15.82 1.47 -8.12
N TYR A 139 -15.53 1.91 -9.34
CA TYR A 139 -16.34 1.61 -10.51
C TYR A 139 -15.70 0.47 -11.29
N TYR A 140 -16.48 -0.52 -11.68
CA TYR A 140 -16.00 -1.65 -12.48
C TYR A 140 -16.45 -1.51 -13.92
N ASP A 141 -15.49 -1.42 -14.86
CA ASP A 141 -15.78 -1.57 -16.25
C ASP A 141 -15.98 -3.06 -16.57
N THR A 142 -17.23 -3.42 -16.80
CA THR A 142 -17.65 -4.81 -17.01
C THR A 142 -17.58 -5.23 -18.48
N SER A 143 -17.09 -4.38 -19.38
CA SER A 143 -17.01 -4.67 -20.83
C SER A 143 -16.14 -5.89 -21.16
N LEU A 144 -15.22 -6.24 -20.25
CA LEU A 144 -14.31 -7.40 -20.38
C LEU A 144 -14.64 -8.51 -19.36
N GLN A 145 -15.77 -8.44 -18.68
CA GLN A 145 -16.16 -9.35 -17.63
C GLN A 145 -16.47 -10.74 -18.19
N ALA A 146 -15.94 -11.80 -17.57
CA ALA A 146 -16.34 -13.16 -17.89
C ALA A 146 -17.77 -13.45 -17.42
N ALA A 147 -18.45 -14.35 -18.13
CA ALA A 147 -19.81 -14.76 -17.77
C ALA A 147 -19.93 -15.44 -16.39
N ALA A 148 -18.80 -15.78 -15.76
CA ALA A 148 -18.75 -16.33 -14.41
C ALA A 148 -18.96 -15.27 -13.32
N PHE A 149 -18.91 -13.99 -13.67
CA PHE A 149 -19.13 -12.87 -12.75
C PHE A 149 -20.45 -12.21 -13.10
N SER A 150 -21.28 -11.97 -12.11
CA SER A 150 -22.55 -11.28 -12.30
C SER A 150 -22.35 -9.79 -12.60
N ASP A 151 -23.44 -9.05 -12.75
CA ASP A 151 -23.49 -7.61 -13.07
C ASP A 151 -22.85 -6.70 -12.00
N MET A 152 -21.65 -6.99 -11.53
CA MET A 152 -20.92 -6.11 -10.60
C MET A 152 -20.59 -4.80 -11.30
N LYS A 153 -21.32 -3.73 -11.01
CA LYS A 153 -21.09 -2.40 -11.61
C LYS A 153 -20.14 -1.53 -10.82
N GLY A 154 -19.85 -1.90 -9.58
CA GLY A 154 -18.97 -1.15 -8.71
C GLY A 154 -19.22 -1.47 -7.24
N LEU A 155 -18.48 -0.78 -6.40
CA LEU A 155 -18.57 -0.90 -4.96
C LEU A 155 -18.56 0.49 -4.34
N PHE A 156 -19.45 0.73 -3.39
CA PHE A 156 -19.39 1.87 -2.50
C PHE A 156 -19.40 1.38 -1.07
N GLY A 157 -18.45 1.89 -0.26
CA GLY A 157 -18.38 1.52 1.15
C GLY A 157 -17.88 2.68 1.99
N THR A 158 -18.42 2.80 3.20
CA THR A 158 -17.98 3.75 4.21
C THR A 158 -17.70 3.05 5.52
N SER A 159 -16.77 3.60 6.30
CA SER A 159 -16.36 3.05 7.58
C SER A 159 -15.88 4.14 8.53
N VAL A 160 -15.82 3.80 9.79
CA VAL A 160 -15.15 4.59 10.83
C VAL A 160 -13.89 3.83 11.25
N MET A 161 -12.77 4.52 11.25
CA MET A 161 -11.49 3.97 11.68
C MET A 161 -10.94 4.77 12.85
N ALA A 162 -10.53 4.05 13.89
CA ALA A 162 -9.82 4.63 15.04
C ALA A 162 -8.50 3.91 15.24
N GLY A 163 -7.51 4.64 15.76
CA GLY A 163 -6.21 4.02 16.00
C GLY A 163 -5.22 4.94 16.68
N ALA A 164 -4.02 4.41 16.85
CA ALA A 164 -2.88 5.13 17.39
C ALA A 164 -1.62 4.79 16.59
N ALA A 165 -0.73 5.75 16.50
CA ALA A 165 0.55 5.59 15.82
C ALA A 165 1.71 6.13 16.66
N TYR A 166 2.84 5.44 16.56
CA TYR A 166 4.16 5.88 17.01
C TYR A 166 5.01 6.19 15.77
N LEU A 167 5.62 7.37 15.72
CA LEU A 167 6.27 7.94 14.53
C LEU A 167 7.74 8.31 14.80
N GLY A 168 8.49 7.39 15.42
CA GLY A 168 9.87 7.59 15.85
C GLY A 168 10.94 7.32 14.78
N VAL A 169 10.58 7.28 13.50
CA VAL A 169 11.57 7.19 12.42
C VAL A 169 12.21 8.55 12.19
N GLU A 170 13.53 8.55 12.14
CA GLU A 170 14.36 9.71 11.82
C GLU A 170 15.20 9.41 10.58
N ARG A 171 15.61 10.47 9.90
CA ARG A 171 16.51 10.40 8.76
C ARG A 171 17.60 11.45 8.94
N ASP A 172 18.83 11.02 8.94
CA ASP A 172 19.96 11.93 9.06
C ASP A 172 20.26 12.65 7.72
N THR A 173 21.15 13.64 7.77
CA THR A 173 21.58 14.39 6.58
C THR A 173 22.26 13.52 5.52
N ARG A 174 22.71 12.33 5.89
CA ARG A 174 23.33 11.32 5.03
C ARG A 174 22.32 10.34 4.44
N ARG A 175 21.03 10.56 4.71
CA ARG A 175 19.91 9.75 4.29
C ARG A 175 19.85 8.34 4.89
N VAL A 176 20.61 8.09 5.95
CA VAL A 176 20.49 6.89 6.76
C VAL A 176 19.26 7.02 7.66
N LYS A 177 18.38 6.04 7.60
CA LYS A 177 17.20 5.98 8.45
C LYS A 177 17.52 5.27 9.76
N SER A 178 16.91 5.72 10.84
CA SER A 178 17.00 5.12 12.17
C SER A 178 15.66 5.17 12.88
N GLY A 179 15.51 4.34 13.93
CA GLY A 179 14.31 4.32 14.76
C GLY A 179 13.21 3.43 14.22
N ALA A 180 12.01 3.60 14.73
CA ALA A 180 10.86 2.77 14.42
C ALA A 180 9.57 3.57 14.30
N ALA A 181 8.60 3.04 13.57
CA ALA A 181 7.21 3.50 13.60
C ALA A 181 6.28 2.31 13.67
N ALA A 182 5.12 2.50 14.30
CA ALA A 182 4.09 1.48 14.39
C ALA A 182 2.71 2.15 14.36
N GLU A 183 1.72 1.44 13.85
CA GLU A 183 0.32 1.87 13.86
C GLU A 183 -0.57 0.68 14.17
N LEU A 184 -1.49 0.88 15.11
CA LEU A 184 -2.60 -0.02 15.40
C LEU A 184 -3.89 0.69 15.04
N SER A 185 -4.74 0.04 14.25
CA SER A 185 -6.03 0.59 13.85
C SER A 185 -7.14 -0.45 13.89
N ALA A 186 -8.34 0.02 14.21
CA ALA A 186 -9.59 -0.72 14.09
C ALA A 186 -10.51 0.04 13.14
N GLU A 187 -11.09 -0.64 12.18
CA GLU A 187 -12.00 -0.08 11.18
C GLU A 187 -13.33 -0.87 11.23
N TRP A 188 -14.42 -0.14 11.16
CA TRP A 188 -15.76 -0.70 11.19
C TRP A 188 -16.65 -0.03 10.14
N GLY A 189 -17.12 -0.83 9.19
CA GLY A 189 -18.05 -0.41 8.13
C GLY A 189 -19.37 -1.13 8.25
N PRO A 190 -20.26 -0.71 9.19
CA PRO A 190 -21.53 -1.40 9.44
C PRO A 190 -22.52 -1.25 8.30
N ALA A 191 -23.33 -2.27 8.07
CA ALA A 191 -24.41 -2.26 7.08
C ALA A 191 -25.31 -1.04 7.21
N ALA A 192 -25.62 -0.59 8.44
CA ALA A 192 -26.46 0.57 8.69
C ALA A 192 -25.92 1.88 8.08
N LEU A 193 -24.59 2.05 8.03
CA LEU A 193 -23.94 3.19 7.37
C LEU A 193 -23.98 3.03 5.86
N ASN A 194 -23.75 1.84 5.36
CA ASN A 194 -23.58 1.56 3.94
C ASN A 194 -24.91 1.50 3.19
N SER A 195 -25.94 0.88 3.77
CA SER A 195 -27.27 0.78 3.16
C SER A 195 -27.92 2.14 2.88
N SER A 196 -27.63 3.16 3.69
CA SER A 196 -28.11 4.54 3.49
C SER A 196 -27.64 5.15 2.16
N TYR A 197 -26.55 4.63 1.59
CA TYR A 197 -25.94 5.10 0.34
C TYR A 197 -26.00 4.05 -0.78
N GLY A 198 -26.78 2.98 -0.60
CA GLY A 198 -26.92 1.91 -1.57
C GLY A 198 -25.72 0.94 -1.62
N GLY A 199 -24.86 0.94 -0.60
CA GLY A 199 -23.81 -0.04 -0.42
C GLY A 199 -24.26 -1.23 0.43
N GLU A 200 -23.72 -2.41 0.14
CA GLU A 200 -24.07 -3.67 0.84
C GLU A 200 -22.89 -4.20 1.67
N THR A 201 -22.07 -3.31 2.23
CA THR A 201 -20.89 -3.73 2.98
C THR A 201 -21.16 -3.77 4.48
N ASP A 202 -20.74 -4.86 5.15
CA ASP A 202 -20.74 -5.00 6.60
C ASP A 202 -19.47 -5.70 7.05
N PHE A 203 -18.52 -4.94 7.63
CA PHE A 203 -17.22 -5.49 8.00
C PHE A 203 -16.62 -4.81 9.22
N HIS A 204 -15.72 -5.54 9.85
CA HIS A 204 -14.79 -5.00 10.83
C HIS A 204 -13.37 -5.44 10.46
N ARG A 205 -12.38 -4.62 10.83
CA ARG A 205 -10.99 -4.85 10.49
C ARG A 205 -10.08 -4.40 11.63
N LEU A 206 -9.07 -5.19 11.90
CA LEU A 206 -7.97 -4.84 12.80
C LEU A 206 -6.66 -4.90 12.02
N ASN A 207 -5.85 -3.89 12.13
CA ASN A 207 -4.54 -3.83 11.49
C ASN A 207 -3.47 -3.39 12.48
N LEU A 208 -2.36 -4.10 12.47
CA LEU A 208 -1.12 -3.70 13.11
C LEU A 208 -0.03 -3.65 12.05
N LYS A 209 0.62 -2.52 11.90
CA LYS A 209 1.82 -2.39 11.07
C LYS A 209 2.97 -1.82 11.88
N ALA A 210 4.18 -2.24 11.57
CA ALA A 210 5.41 -1.72 12.15
C ALA A 210 6.50 -1.64 11.09
N GLN A 211 7.39 -0.68 11.26
CA GLN A 211 8.62 -0.56 10.48
C GLN A 211 9.76 -0.13 11.40
N GLY A 212 10.96 -0.59 11.09
CA GLY A 212 12.14 -0.26 11.87
C GLY A 212 13.37 -0.11 11.00
N PHE A 213 14.28 0.74 11.42
CA PHE A 213 15.52 1.03 10.73
C PHE A 213 16.68 1.02 11.72
N LEU A 214 17.69 0.20 11.45
CA LEU A 214 18.87 0.05 12.28
C LEU A 214 20.12 0.43 11.47
N PRO A 215 20.75 1.59 11.75
CA PRO A 215 22.06 1.93 11.19
C PRO A 215 23.09 0.87 11.55
N LEU A 216 23.88 0.43 10.58
CA LEU A 216 24.90 -0.59 10.80
C LEU A 216 26.31 0.01 10.83
N PHE A 217 26.67 0.73 9.77
CA PHE A 217 27.95 1.40 9.69
C PHE A 217 27.92 2.61 8.75
N SER A 218 28.93 3.46 8.90
CA SER A 218 29.23 4.58 8.03
C SER A 218 30.75 4.69 7.89
N LEU A 219 31.26 4.62 6.68
CA LEU A 219 32.69 4.64 6.36
C LEU A 219 33.02 5.86 5.52
N GLY A 220 34.06 6.57 5.95
CA GLY A 220 34.54 7.77 5.28
C GLY A 220 33.59 8.98 5.43
N GLN A 221 34.14 10.15 5.29
CA GLN A 221 33.41 11.40 5.19
C GLN A 221 33.90 12.18 3.99
N ALA A 222 33.01 12.86 3.29
CA ALA A 222 33.42 13.87 2.32
C ALA A 222 34.21 14.98 3.04
N ALA A 223 35.10 15.64 2.34
CA ALA A 223 35.98 16.66 2.91
C ALA A 223 35.23 17.81 3.59
N ASP A 224 33.99 18.06 3.16
CA ASP A 224 33.09 19.06 3.72
C ASP A 224 32.24 18.53 4.90
N GLY A 225 32.43 17.27 5.32
CA GLY A 225 31.68 16.65 6.41
C GLY A 225 30.23 16.30 6.10
N SER A 226 29.74 16.64 4.91
CA SER A 226 28.31 16.54 4.56
C SER A 226 27.85 15.13 4.19
N LYS A 227 28.75 14.19 3.89
CA LYS A 227 28.39 12.87 3.37
C LYS A 227 29.37 11.78 3.79
N ASN A 228 28.82 10.61 4.10
CA ASN A 228 29.63 9.40 4.13
C ASN A 228 29.87 8.89 2.72
N LEU A 229 31.06 8.32 2.49
CA LEU A 229 31.37 7.66 1.24
C LEU A 229 30.58 6.34 1.09
N LEU A 230 30.29 5.68 2.21
CA LEU A 230 29.54 4.45 2.24
C LEU A 230 28.82 4.33 3.57
N SER A 231 27.53 4.05 3.55
CA SER A 231 26.76 3.77 4.76
C SER A 231 25.80 2.62 4.55
N SER A 232 25.39 1.99 5.62
CA SER A 232 24.47 0.86 5.57
C SER A 232 23.49 0.89 6.74
N TYR A 233 22.28 0.41 6.46
CA TYR A 233 21.27 0.17 7.47
C TYR A 233 20.40 -1.02 7.12
N LEU A 234 19.86 -1.66 8.14
CA LEU A 234 18.83 -2.69 8.03
C LEU A 234 17.47 -2.01 8.10
N ALA A 235 16.57 -2.31 7.17
CA ALA A 235 15.18 -1.89 7.19
C ALA A 235 14.29 -3.12 7.38
N GLY A 236 13.30 -3.00 8.26
CA GLY A 236 12.30 -4.03 8.49
C GLY A 236 10.90 -3.45 8.36
N TYR A 237 9.99 -4.25 7.86
CA TYR A 237 8.55 -3.95 7.81
C TYR A 237 7.76 -5.20 8.17
N ALA A 238 6.68 -5.03 8.91
CA ALA A 238 5.72 -6.10 9.19
C ALA A 238 4.30 -5.52 9.27
N SER A 239 3.32 -6.29 8.82
CA SER A 239 1.91 -5.97 9.03
C SER A 239 1.11 -7.24 9.24
N VAL A 240 0.12 -7.15 10.12
CA VAL A 240 -0.90 -8.19 10.33
C VAL A 240 -2.25 -7.53 10.18
N ASP A 241 -3.13 -8.15 9.43
CA ASP A 241 -4.45 -7.65 9.10
C ASP A 241 -5.50 -8.75 9.28
N TYR A 242 -6.51 -8.44 10.05
CA TYR A 242 -7.68 -9.30 10.23
C TYR A 242 -8.93 -8.56 9.76
N ALA A 243 -9.71 -9.18 8.89
CA ALA A 243 -10.99 -8.69 8.43
C ALA A 243 -12.06 -9.77 8.65
N GLY A 244 -13.16 -9.35 9.26
CA GLY A 244 -14.35 -10.17 9.46
C GLY A 244 -15.60 -9.40 9.04
N GLY A 245 -16.68 -10.13 8.74
CA GLY A 245 -17.96 -9.58 8.34
C GLY A 245 -19.11 -10.18 9.14
N ALA A 246 -20.34 -9.88 8.75
CA ALA A 246 -21.52 -10.60 9.17
C ALA A 246 -21.41 -12.08 8.77
N ALA A 247 -22.41 -12.89 9.12
CA ALA A 247 -22.38 -14.34 8.90
C ALA A 247 -21.83 -14.70 7.51
N ASP A 248 -20.81 -15.56 7.47
CA ASP A 248 -20.15 -16.12 6.29
C ASP A 248 -19.16 -15.20 5.53
N GLY A 249 -18.99 -13.93 5.89
CA GLY A 249 -18.00 -13.02 5.30
C GLY A 249 -18.28 -12.59 3.85
N ALA A 250 -19.49 -12.82 3.36
CA ALA A 250 -19.91 -12.41 2.01
C ALA A 250 -20.00 -10.87 1.88
N ASP A 251 -20.22 -10.17 2.98
CA ASP A 251 -20.43 -8.72 3.02
C ASP A 251 -19.13 -7.94 3.21
N ILE A 252 -17.98 -8.64 3.22
CA ILE A 252 -16.67 -7.98 3.32
C ILE A 252 -16.26 -7.47 1.93
N PRO A 253 -16.06 -6.16 1.77
CA PRO A 253 -15.68 -5.63 0.47
C PRO A 253 -14.37 -6.23 -0.06
N VAL A 254 -14.29 -6.48 -1.35
CA VAL A 254 -13.10 -7.04 -2.02
C VAL A 254 -11.84 -6.21 -1.70
N TYR A 255 -11.94 -4.88 -1.68
CA TYR A 255 -10.80 -4.04 -1.35
C TYR A 255 -10.29 -4.23 0.08
N VAL A 256 -11.14 -4.62 1.03
CA VAL A 256 -10.74 -4.95 2.40
C VAL A 256 -9.98 -6.28 2.43
N LEU A 257 -10.52 -7.29 1.75
CA LEU A 257 -9.87 -8.61 1.67
C LEU A 257 -8.55 -8.58 0.91
N GLN A 258 -8.43 -7.74 -0.11
CA GLN A 258 -7.23 -7.64 -0.95
C GLN A 258 -6.12 -6.76 -0.39
N SER A 259 -6.40 -5.84 0.55
CA SER A 259 -5.42 -4.88 1.06
C SER A 259 -5.06 -5.12 2.51
N PHE A 260 -3.94 -4.54 2.94
CA PHE A 260 -3.65 -4.31 4.36
C PHE A 260 -4.30 -3.01 4.81
N GLY A 261 -4.88 -3.00 6.02
CA GLY A 261 -5.54 -1.84 6.62
C GLY A 261 -4.60 -0.75 7.12
N GLY A 262 -5.16 0.14 7.90
CA GLY A 262 -4.49 1.31 8.44
C GLY A 262 -4.82 2.57 7.66
N ARG A 263 -4.26 3.70 8.07
CA ARG A 263 -4.50 5.00 7.42
C ARG A 263 -4.10 4.98 5.94
N GLU A 264 -2.97 4.39 5.64
CA GLU A 264 -2.57 4.14 4.26
C GLU A 264 -3.06 2.77 3.82
N LEU A 265 -3.93 2.72 2.82
CA LEU A 265 -4.31 1.47 2.18
C LEU A 265 -3.11 0.93 1.40
N ARG A 266 -2.50 -0.09 1.95
CA ARG A 266 -1.34 -0.71 1.33
C ARG A 266 -1.71 -1.86 0.40
N ASN A 267 -0.70 -2.26 -0.35
CA ASN A 267 -0.73 -3.34 -1.31
C ASN A 267 -1.37 -4.62 -0.74
N THR A 268 -1.83 -5.45 -1.63
CA THR A 268 -2.27 -6.82 -1.36
C THR A 268 -1.13 -7.67 -0.79
N LEU A 269 -1.43 -8.81 -0.22
CA LEU A 269 -0.41 -9.72 0.28
C LEU A 269 0.61 -10.09 -0.81
N GLY A 270 0.14 -10.50 -2.01
CA GLY A 270 1.03 -10.78 -3.13
C GLY A 270 1.82 -9.57 -3.62
N GLY A 271 1.23 -8.35 -3.57
CA GLY A 271 1.95 -7.13 -3.91
C GLY A 271 2.98 -6.70 -2.86
N SER A 272 2.83 -7.17 -1.62
CA SER A 272 3.76 -6.90 -0.51
C SER A 272 4.92 -7.90 -0.47
N VAL A 273 4.72 -9.12 -0.97
CA VAL A 273 5.76 -10.13 -1.18
C VAL A 273 6.17 -10.06 -2.65
N ARG A 274 7.34 -9.51 -2.91
CA ARG A 274 7.83 -9.26 -4.29
C ARG A 274 7.83 -10.52 -5.12
N GLY A 275 7.37 -10.39 -6.38
CA GLY A 275 7.31 -11.51 -7.34
C GLY A 275 5.98 -12.25 -7.39
N TYR A 276 5.10 -12.07 -6.42
CA TYR A 276 3.79 -12.71 -6.41
C TYR A 276 2.71 -11.83 -7.02
N ALA A 277 1.61 -12.46 -7.47
CA ALA A 277 0.51 -11.76 -8.13
C ALA A 277 -0.14 -10.74 -7.21
N TYR A 278 -0.27 -9.54 -7.70
CA TYR A 278 -0.71 -8.37 -6.96
C TYR A 278 -2.08 -8.53 -6.28
N LYS A 279 -2.96 -9.43 -6.68
CA LYS A 279 -4.34 -9.48 -6.17
C LYS A 279 -4.89 -10.91 -5.99
N GLY A 280 -4.01 -11.85 -5.73
CA GLY A 280 -4.40 -13.25 -5.64
C GLY A 280 -4.88 -13.75 -4.27
N TYR A 281 -4.70 -12.95 -3.21
CA TYR A 281 -4.81 -13.45 -1.83
C TYR A 281 -5.87 -12.67 -1.03
N ASP A 282 -7.14 -12.92 -1.36
CA ASP A 282 -8.30 -12.29 -0.74
C ASP A 282 -8.66 -13.03 0.56
N SER A 283 -7.94 -12.77 1.64
CA SER A 283 -8.08 -13.54 2.88
C SER A 283 -8.51 -12.70 4.07
N GLY A 284 -9.17 -13.35 5.03
CA GLY A 284 -9.62 -12.70 6.27
C GLY A 284 -8.47 -12.39 7.21
N LEU A 285 -7.46 -13.25 7.29
CA LEU A 285 -6.24 -13.00 8.06
C LEU A 285 -5.03 -13.00 7.12
N LYS A 286 -4.27 -11.93 7.16
CA LYS A 286 -3.05 -11.73 6.36
C LYS A 286 -1.92 -11.25 7.25
N ALA A 287 -0.72 -11.74 6.99
CA ALA A 287 0.49 -11.24 7.62
C ALA A 287 1.59 -11.10 6.57
N VAL A 288 2.42 -10.09 6.71
CA VAL A 288 3.61 -9.89 5.88
C VAL A 288 4.76 -9.41 6.73
N ALA A 289 5.96 -9.88 6.41
CA ALA A 289 7.21 -9.37 6.94
C ALA A 289 8.21 -9.20 5.80
N SER A 290 8.98 -8.12 5.84
CA SER A 290 10.04 -7.82 4.88
C SER A 290 11.27 -7.33 5.62
N ALA A 291 12.44 -7.79 5.21
CA ALA A 291 13.72 -7.30 5.70
C ALA A 291 14.61 -6.93 4.53
N GLU A 292 15.28 -5.78 4.62
CA GLU A 292 16.19 -5.27 3.61
C GLU A 292 17.49 -4.81 4.22
N LEU A 293 18.60 -5.28 3.68
CA LEU A 293 19.90 -4.70 3.95
C LEU A 293 20.20 -3.68 2.84
N ARG A 294 20.36 -2.42 3.21
CA ARG A 294 20.61 -1.31 2.28
C ARG A 294 22.01 -0.78 2.43
N LEU A 295 22.69 -0.62 1.31
CA LEU A 295 24.02 -0.06 1.18
C LEU A 295 23.93 1.22 0.33
N LEU A 296 24.19 2.35 0.96
CA LEU A 296 24.18 3.67 0.33
C LEU A 296 25.61 3.99 -0.13
N GLY A 297 25.77 4.17 -1.43
CA GLY A 297 27.04 4.55 -2.03
C GLY A 297 27.35 6.05 -1.92
N PRO A 298 28.50 6.48 -2.43
CA PRO A 298 28.82 7.90 -2.54
C PRO A 298 27.85 8.58 -3.51
N ALA A 299 27.66 9.87 -3.30
CA ALA A 299 26.90 10.68 -4.25
C ALA A 299 27.59 10.66 -5.62
N MET A 300 26.83 10.40 -6.67
CA MET A 300 27.35 10.37 -8.04
C MET A 300 27.45 11.79 -8.60
N LEU A 301 28.43 12.01 -9.49
CA LEU A 301 28.67 13.28 -10.19
C LEU A 301 28.92 14.48 -9.24
N ASP A 302 29.52 14.23 -8.07
CA ASP A 302 29.69 15.24 -7.00
C ASP A 302 28.38 15.98 -6.61
N GLN A 303 27.25 15.39 -6.96
CA GLN A 303 25.94 15.95 -6.70
C GLN A 303 25.25 15.19 -5.55
N ALA A 304 24.98 15.92 -4.48
CA ALA A 304 24.28 15.36 -3.30
C ALA A 304 22.92 14.72 -3.60
N TRP A 305 22.39 14.99 -4.75
CA TRP A 305 21.06 14.64 -5.18
C TRP A 305 20.99 13.37 -6.07
N PHE A 306 22.14 12.71 -6.33
CA PHE A 306 22.19 11.37 -6.95
C PHE A 306 22.88 10.38 -6.02
N LEU A 307 22.09 9.55 -5.35
CA LEU A 307 22.61 8.57 -4.40
C LEU A 307 22.26 7.14 -4.83
N PRO A 308 23.25 6.30 -5.19
CA PRO A 308 23.00 4.90 -5.48
C PRO A 308 22.76 4.13 -4.19
N ILE A 309 21.72 3.29 -4.18
CA ILE A 309 21.36 2.39 -3.08
C ILE A 309 21.28 0.98 -3.62
N LEU A 310 22.25 0.14 -3.23
CA LEU A 310 22.19 -1.29 -3.46
C LEU A 310 21.47 -1.95 -2.28
N TYR A 311 20.59 -2.89 -2.53
CA TYR A 311 19.92 -3.60 -1.46
C TYR A 311 19.69 -5.07 -1.78
N CYS A 312 19.62 -5.88 -0.74
CA CYS A 312 19.08 -7.22 -0.81
C CYS A 312 17.87 -7.32 0.14
N PHE A 313 16.96 -8.23 -0.19
CA PHE A 313 15.71 -8.39 0.54
C PHE A 313 15.30 -9.83 0.72
N VAL A 314 14.51 -10.07 1.76
CA VAL A 314 13.70 -11.26 1.97
C VAL A 314 12.30 -10.80 2.36
N ASP A 315 11.28 -11.30 1.67
CA ASP A 315 9.88 -11.06 1.95
C ASP A 315 9.20 -12.38 2.32
N ALA A 316 8.32 -12.34 3.30
CA ALA A 316 7.51 -13.48 3.71
C ALA A 316 6.07 -13.01 3.94
N GLY A 317 5.12 -13.79 3.50
CA GLY A 317 3.70 -13.56 3.70
C GLY A 317 2.97 -14.82 4.09
N ALA A 318 1.90 -14.67 4.83
CA ALA A 318 1.01 -15.75 5.20
C ALA A 318 -0.45 -15.30 5.17
N TYR A 319 -1.35 -16.21 4.88
CA TYR A 319 -2.78 -15.94 4.91
C TYR A 319 -3.56 -17.11 5.50
N SER A 320 -4.75 -16.81 6.00
CA SER A 320 -5.67 -17.82 6.50
C SER A 320 -7.12 -17.36 6.29
N GLY A 321 -7.93 -18.31 5.80
CA GLY A 321 -9.34 -18.14 5.54
C GLY A 321 -9.63 -17.31 4.30
N LEU A 322 -10.51 -17.85 3.46
CA LEU A 322 -11.09 -17.13 2.34
C LEU A 322 -12.56 -16.85 2.66
N PRO A 323 -12.88 -15.71 3.31
CA PRO A 323 -14.25 -15.39 3.71
C PRO A 323 -15.18 -15.37 2.50
N GLY A 324 -16.43 -15.79 2.69
CA GLY A 324 -17.41 -15.90 1.61
C GLY A 324 -17.27 -17.14 0.71
N ALA A 325 -16.22 -17.96 0.86
CA ALA A 325 -16.13 -19.23 0.15
C ALA A 325 -17.15 -20.23 0.68
N THR A 326 -17.92 -20.85 -0.23
CA THR A 326 -18.93 -21.87 0.14
C THR A 326 -18.28 -23.21 0.44
N THR A 327 -17.19 -23.55 -0.26
CA THR A 327 -16.43 -24.79 -0.03
C THR A 327 -15.61 -24.67 1.24
N ALA A 328 -15.80 -25.57 2.18
CA ALA A 328 -15.10 -25.56 3.47
C ALA A 328 -13.58 -25.59 3.31
N ALA A 329 -13.07 -26.36 2.34
CA ALA A 329 -11.64 -26.42 2.06
C ALA A 329 -11.02 -25.06 1.72
N TRP A 330 -11.75 -24.22 0.99
CA TRP A 330 -11.29 -22.86 0.66
C TRP A 330 -11.55 -21.88 1.81
N ARG A 331 -12.69 -21.99 2.48
CA ARG A 331 -12.97 -21.15 3.66
C ARG A 331 -11.89 -21.30 4.74
N ASP A 332 -11.36 -22.52 4.92
CA ASP A 332 -10.32 -22.83 5.90
C ASP A 332 -8.90 -22.84 5.28
N ALA A 333 -8.76 -22.46 4.01
CA ALA A 333 -7.48 -22.44 3.32
C ALA A 333 -6.48 -21.53 4.01
N LYS A 334 -5.25 -21.99 4.05
CA LYS A 334 -4.10 -21.23 4.58
C LYS A 334 -2.88 -21.49 3.73
N GLY A 335 -2.00 -20.53 3.68
CA GLY A 335 -0.77 -20.65 2.91
C GLY A 335 0.27 -19.63 3.29
N SER A 336 1.47 -19.86 2.78
CA SER A 336 2.61 -18.95 2.93
C SER A 336 3.32 -18.76 1.60
N ILE A 337 3.79 -17.55 1.38
CA ILE A 337 4.55 -17.13 0.20
C ILE A 337 5.83 -16.44 0.63
N MET A 338 6.92 -16.70 -0.06
CA MET A 338 8.22 -16.13 0.26
C MET A 338 8.99 -15.77 -1.00
N SER A 339 9.81 -14.74 -0.91
CA SER A 339 10.75 -14.37 -1.96
C SER A 339 12.03 -13.76 -1.40
N ALA A 340 13.09 -13.85 -2.17
CA ALA A 340 14.35 -13.19 -1.86
C ALA A 340 14.98 -12.64 -3.14
N GLY A 341 15.74 -11.57 -3.01
CA GLY A 341 16.38 -10.93 -4.17
C GLY A 341 17.21 -9.72 -3.81
N GLY A 342 17.50 -8.92 -4.81
CA GLY A 342 18.21 -7.68 -4.64
C GLY A 342 17.92 -6.69 -5.75
N GLY A 343 18.32 -5.45 -5.55
CA GLY A 343 18.08 -4.38 -6.48
C GLY A 343 19.05 -3.22 -6.31
N LEU A 344 19.00 -2.36 -7.29
CA LEU A 344 19.71 -1.09 -7.31
C LEU A 344 18.71 0.04 -7.55
N VAL A 345 18.77 1.06 -6.72
CA VAL A 345 17.93 2.25 -6.80
C VAL A 345 18.82 3.48 -6.78
N LEU A 346 18.49 4.45 -7.58
CA LEU A 346 19.03 5.81 -7.52
C LEU A 346 18.03 6.69 -6.78
N ASP A 347 18.43 7.26 -5.67
CA ASP A 347 17.72 8.32 -5.00
C ASP A 347 18.09 9.65 -5.68
N VAL A 348 17.12 10.26 -6.32
CA VAL A 348 17.26 11.46 -7.13
C VAL A 348 16.62 12.63 -6.41
N PHE A 349 17.39 13.64 -6.01
CA PHE A 349 16.98 14.87 -5.32
C PHE A 349 16.24 14.69 -4.00
N ASP A 350 16.26 13.52 -3.39
CA ASP A 350 15.38 13.18 -2.28
C ASP A 350 13.88 13.19 -2.65
N PHE A 351 13.60 13.19 -3.93
CA PHE A 351 12.29 13.36 -4.52
C PHE A 351 11.81 12.08 -5.22
N ALA A 352 12.73 11.35 -5.86
CA ALA A 352 12.39 10.16 -6.61
C ALA A 352 13.38 9.02 -6.39
N TYR A 353 12.84 7.81 -6.25
CA TYR A 353 13.62 6.58 -6.38
C TYR A 353 13.37 5.96 -7.75
N VAL A 354 14.43 5.72 -8.50
CA VAL A 354 14.39 5.06 -9.80
C VAL A 354 15.32 3.87 -9.78
N GLY A 355 14.83 2.68 -10.09
CA GLY A 355 15.69 1.51 -10.04
C GLY A 355 15.03 0.25 -10.57
N ALA A 356 15.70 -0.86 -10.31
CA ALA A 356 15.20 -2.19 -10.64
C ALA A 356 15.59 -3.21 -9.58
N TYR A 357 14.84 -4.27 -9.49
CA TYR A 357 15.16 -5.42 -8.67
C TYR A 357 14.85 -6.72 -9.40
N ALA A 358 15.51 -7.78 -8.96
CA ALA A 358 15.25 -9.13 -9.38
C ALA A 358 15.32 -10.08 -8.18
N GLY A 359 14.66 -11.21 -8.29
CA GLY A 359 14.64 -12.18 -7.21
C GLY A 359 14.03 -13.51 -7.62
N MET A 360 13.91 -14.37 -6.65
CA MET A 360 13.30 -15.69 -6.79
C MET A 360 12.19 -15.87 -5.75
N LYS A 361 11.09 -16.47 -6.17
CA LYS A 361 10.09 -17.03 -5.28
C LYS A 361 10.69 -18.26 -4.62
N LEU A 362 10.51 -18.38 -3.32
CA LEU A 362 10.97 -19.53 -2.55
C LEU A 362 9.81 -20.50 -2.36
N PRO A 363 10.08 -21.81 -2.28
CA PRO A 363 9.02 -22.78 -2.03
C PRO A 363 8.24 -22.43 -0.76
N GLY A 364 6.92 -22.40 -0.88
CA GLY A 364 5.98 -22.16 0.21
C GLY A 364 4.87 -23.20 0.19
N ASP A 365 4.10 -23.25 1.25
CA ASP A 365 2.87 -24.05 1.30
C ASP A 365 1.70 -23.13 0.93
N ASP A 366 1.40 -23.07 -0.37
CA ASP A 366 0.40 -22.17 -0.91
C ASP A 366 -0.54 -22.90 -1.90
N PRO A 367 -1.74 -23.28 -1.47
CA PRO A 367 -2.71 -23.96 -2.32
C PRO A 367 -3.24 -23.08 -3.47
N LEU A 368 -3.04 -21.74 -3.42
CA LEU A 368 -3.44 -20.81 -4.47
C LEU A 368 -2.36 -20.61 -5.53
N TYR A 369 -1.13 -21.01 -5.26
CA TYR A 369 0.02 -20.79 -6.15
C TYR A 369 -0.20 -21.40 -7.54
N ASP A 370 -0.51 -22.71 -7.57
CA ASP A 370 -0.75 -23.42 -8.82
C ASP A 370 -2.07 -22.96 -9.48
N LEU A 371 -3.07 -22.69 -8.66
CA LEU A 371 -4.39 -22.24 -9.12
C LEU A 371 -4.30 -20.91 -9.87
N TYR A 372 -3.43 -20.00 -9.40
CA TYR A 372 -3.26 -18.70 -10.02
C TYR A 372 -2.18 -18.66 -11.12
N GLY A 373 -1.61 -19.84 -11.46
CA GLY A 373 -0.64 -19.96 -12.55
C GLY A 373 0.69 -19.24 -12.29
N GLU A 374 1.06 -19.11 -11.04
CA GLU A 374 2.27 -18.42 -10.58
C GLU A 374 3.52 -19.29 -10.71
N THR A 375 3.75 -19.92 -11.88
CA THR A 375 4.77 -20.95 -12.08
C THR A 375 6.20 -20.44 -12.22
N ASP A 376 6.38 -19.15 -12.53
CA ASP A 376 7.70 -18.58 -12.72
C ASP A 376 8.39 -18.33 -11.37
N ALA A 377 9.48 -19.04 -11.11
CA ALA A 377 10.28 -18.84 -9.90
C ALA A 377 11.06 -17.52 -9.92
N PHE A 378 11.56 -17.11 -11.08
CA PHE A 378 12.31 -15.86 -11.25
C PHE A 378 11.37 -14.69 -11.57
N PHE A 379 11.65 -13.54 -10.98
CA PHE A 379 10.95 -12.29 -11.25
C PHE A 379 11.89 -11.10 -11.30
N TRP A 380 11.48 -10.05 -11.99
CA TRP A 380 12.14 -8.75 -11.97
C TRP A 380 11.13 -7.63 -12.16
N SER A 381 11.49 -6.45 -11.72
CA SER A 381 10.64 -5.26 -11.88
C SER A 381 11.47 -3.99 -11.89
N ILE A 382 10.96 -2.97 -12.56
CA ILE A 382 11.46 -1.60 -12.48
C ILE A 382 10.67 -0.87 -11.40
N GLN A 383 11.36 -0.11 -10.59
CA GLN A 383 10.76 0.72 -9.54
C GLN A 383 10.87 2.19 -9.92
N PHE A 384 9.77 2.88 -9.72
CA PHE A 384 9.75 4.33 -9.74
C PHE A 384 8.85 4.80 -8.59
N LEU A 385 9.42 5.53 -7.64
CA LEU A 385 8.70 6.03 -6.49
C LEU A 385 9.02 7.52 -6.32
N LEU A 386 7.99 8.35 -6.28
CA LEU A 386 8.12 9.75 -5.95
C LEU A 386 7.95 9.94 -4.44
N HIS A 387 8.82 10.75 -3.85
CA HIS A 387 8.73 11.21 -2.47
C HIS A 387 8.53 12.71 -2.48
N PHE A 388 7.61 13.19 -1.70
CA PHE A 388 7.38 14.60 -1.48
C PHE A 388 7.38 14.92 0.00
#